data_8e1ed0d65af0715372b319591feb6628
#
_entry.id   8e1ed0d65af0715372b319591feb6628
#
_cell.length_a   1.000
_cell.length_b   1.000
_cell.length_c   1.000
_cell.angle_alpha   90.00
_cell.angle_beta   90.00
_cell.angle_gamma   90.00
#
_symmetry.space_group_name_H-M   'P 1'
#
loop_
_entity.id
_entity.type
_entity.pdbx_description
1 polymer ?
#
loop_
_entity_poly.entity_id
_entity_poly.type
_entity_poly.pdbx_seq_one_letter_code
_entity_poly.pdbx_strand_id
1 'polypeptide(L)'
;MNICILINKDLNPNTYAFVYPILINFKNFEKLTIDIVFDIKEKNYDIILIDSKFFIKQFNDNNNQEIENKFKILKQKTKILVYCDNEASIFINKNIFKFIDYYLKGRIPADLNIYKKPLYGQRQFTEFYNKKYNIIDDNENYSHILNDHEISKIILGWNNGIADYSYLSFIRKNIYKFANIFIKTNKINFINKNKLFTARFKQNYNRNTINYHRNLYEKIFSKRCEINRISRFRYFNELKKSFFSVSPYGWGEICYRDFESFLYKCVLLKPDMSHINTWPNYYIGNKTYLPMPWDNLNDTFMEKIITNKENYIDIASEGNKNYLKYFDCNRNYYFLEHFNKIINKITE
;
A
#
# COMPACT_ATOMS: atom_id res chain seq x y z
N MET A 1 -18.77 21.72 3.90
CA MET A 1 -18.81 20.43 4.60
C MET A 1 -17.58 20.30 5.49
N ASN A 2 -17.77 19.94 6.76
CA ASN A 2 -16.69 19.81 7.74
C ASN A 2 -16.27 18.34 7.88
N ILE A 3 -15.01 18.06 7.59
CA ILE A 3 -14.44 16.70 7.63
C ILE A 3 -13.34 16.65 8.70
N CYS A 4 -13.42 15.69 9.60
CA CYS A 4 -12.37 15.36 10.55
C CYS A 4 -11.56 14.17 10.04
N ILE A 5 -10.24 14.25 10.12
CA ILE A 5 -9.33 13.13 9.89
C ILE A 5 -8.62 12.81 11.20
N LEU A 6 -9.02 11.70 11.80
CA LEU A 6 -8.52 11.27 13.09
C LEU A 6 -7.39 10.25 12.91
N ILE A 7 -6.19 10.62 13.34
CA ILE A 7 -4.97 9.83 13.15
C ILE A 7 -4.20 9.66 14.46
N ASN A 8 -3.34 8.65 14.51
CA ASN A 8 -2.43 8.47 15.64
C ASN A 8 -1.35 9.56 15.66
N LYS A 9 -0.97 10.04 16.86
CA LYS A 9 0.15 10.98 17.07
C LYS A 9 1.46 10.44 16.51
N ASP A 10 1.69 9.13 16.66
CA ASP A 10 2.84 8.44 16.10
C ASP A 10 2.60 8.18 14.60
N LEU A 11 3.09 9.10 13.78
CA LEU A 11 3.01 9.00 12.33
C LEU A 11 3.88 7.82 11.82
N ASN A 12 3.36 6.59 11.96
CA ASN A 12 4.00 5.47 11.30
C ASN A 12 3.91 5.61 9.76
N PRO A 13 4.69 4.84 8.98
CA PRO A 13 4.72 4.99 7.52
C PRO A 13 3.36 4.86 6.84
N ASN A 14 2.44 4.04 7.36
CA ASN A 14 1.11 3.87 6.76
C ASN A 14 0.21 5.08 7.05
N THR A 15 0.19 5.57 8.29
CA THR A 15 -0.51 6.81 8.66
C THR A 15 0.01 8.01 7.87
N TYR A 16 1.34 8.13 7.74
CA TYR A 16 1.93 9.19 6.92
C TYR A 16 1.48 9.09 5.46
N ALA A 17 1.54 7.90 4.87
CA ALA A 17 1.10 7.69 3.49
C ALA A 17 -0.41 7.96 3.31
N PHE A 18 -1.21 7.69 4.32
CA PHE A 18 -2.65 8.00 4.31
C PHE A 18 -2.92 9.51 4.29
N VAL A 19 -2.26 10.29 5.14
CA VAL A 19 -2.53 11.73 5.24
C VAL A 19 -1.75 12.58 4.24
N TYR A 20 -0.64 12.08 3.69
CA TYR A 20 0.25 12.84 2.82
C TYR A 20 -0.49 13.51 1.63
N PRO A 21 -1.31 12.79 0.84
CA PRO A 21 -2.00 13.42 -0.29
C PRO A 21 -3.02 14.49 0.15
N ILE A 22 -3.57 14.39 1.36
CA ILE A 22 -4.47 15.39 1.92
C ILE A 22 -3.67 16.64 2.31
N LEU A 23 -2.52 16.46 2.97
CA LEU A 23 -1.67 17.57 3.40
C LEU A 23 -1.15 18.40 2.23
N ILE A 24 -0.68 17.76 1.16
CA ILE A 24 -0.17 18.47 -0.02
C ILE A 24 -1.28 19.19 -0.79
N ASN A 25 -2.52 18.74 -0.66
CA ASN A 25 -3.70 19.31 -1.31
C ASN A 25 -4.53 20.23 -0.39
N PHE A 26 -4.09 20.48 0.82
CA PHE A 26 -4.92 21.13 1.86
C PHE A 26 -5.56 22.46 1.42
N LYS A 27 -4.83 23.25 0.62
CA LYS A 27 -5.32 24.53 0.09
C LYS A 27 -6.26 24.39 -1.12
N ASN A 28 -6.38 23.20 -1.68
CA ASN A 28 -7.12 22.95 -2.92
C ASN A 28 -8.52 22.37 -2.68
N PHE A 29 -8.92 22.18 -1.42
CA PHE A 29 -10.27 21.74 -1.06
C PHE A 29 -11.24 22.93 -0.94
N GLU A 30 -11.76 23.40 -2.08
CA GLU A 30 -12.54 24.65 -2.16
C GLU A 30 -13.86 24.63 -1.36
N LYS A 31 -14.52 23.46 -1.24
CA LYS A 31 -15.83 23.29 -0.59
C LYS A 31 -15.77 22.47 0.70
N LEU A 32 -14.59 22.07 1.12
CA LEU A 32 -14.39 21.23 2.28
C LEU A 32 -13.50 21.91 3.30
N THR A 33 -13.93 21.90 4.56
CA THR A 33 -13.09 22.27 5.69
C THR A 33 -12.56 20.97 6.30
N ILE A 34 -11.24 20.78 6.29
CA ILE A 34 -10.61 19.54 6.76
C ILE A 34 -9.81 19.83 8.02
N ASP A 35 -10.14 19.16 9.11
CA ASP A 35 -9.37 19.18 10.36
C ASP A 35 -8.62 17.84 10.49
N ILE A 36 -7.29 17.88 10.67
CA ILE A 36 -6.50 16.69 11.01
C ILE A 36 -6.21 16.75 12.52
N VAL A 37 -6.69 15.75 13.25
CA VAL A 37 -6.63 15.71 14.72
C VAL A 37 -6.06 14.40 15.24
N PHE A 38 -5.49 14.46 16.44
CA PHE A 38 -4.86 13.31 17.12
C PHE A 38 -5.71 12.75 18.27
N ASP A 39 -6.74 13.49 18.67
CA ASP A 39 -7.68 13.11 19.72
C ASP A 39 -9.09 13.52 19.34
N ILE A 40 -10.08 12.88 19.95
CA ILE A 40 -11.49 13.19 19.73
C ILE A 40 -11.77 14.59 20.30
N LYS A 41 -12.24 15.48 19.42
CA LYS A 41 -12.57 16.88 19.77
C LYS A 41 -14.04 17.01 20.22
N GLU A 42 -14.36 18.09 20.94
CA GLU A 42 -15.75 18.44 21.29
C GLU A 42 -16.60 18.92 20.09
N LYS A 43 -15.95 19.27 18.98
CA LYS A 43 -16.57 19.75 17.75
C LYS A 43 -17.31 18.62 17.02
N ASN A 44 -18.47 18.95 16.42
CA ASN A 44 -19.18 18.07 15.51
C ASN A 44 -18.72 18.24 14.06
N TYR A 45 -18.79 17.16 13.31
CA TYR A 45 -18.39 17.10 11.91
C TYR A 45 -19.46 16.45 11.04
N ASP A 46 -19.48 16.78 9.75
CA ASP A 46 -20.34 16.06 8.80
C ASP A 46 -19.82 14.64 8.57
N ILE A 47 -18.48 14.50 8.45
CA ILE A 47 -17.81 13.23 8.23
C ILE A 47 -16.60 13.12 9.14
N ILE A 48 -16.39 11.94 9.74
CA ILE A 48 -15.13 11.58 10.42
C ILE A 48 -14.47 10.42 9.66
N LEU A 49 -13.24 10.63 9.18
CA LEU A 49 -12.36 9.61 8.62
C LEU A 49 -11.38 9.18 9.71
N ILE A 50 -11.41 7.90 10.12
CA ILE A 50 -10.54 7.37 11.16
C ILE A 50 -9.46 6.50 10.54
N ASP A 51 -8.19 6.87 10.69
CA ASP A 51 -7.07 5.97 10.35
C ASP A 51 -7.07 4.72 11.25
N SER A 52 -6.95 3.54 10.66
CA SER A 52 -6.89 2.26 11.38
C SER A 52 -5.84 2.22 12.49
N LYS A 53 -4.77 2.99 12.34
CA LYS A 53 -3.69 3.10 13.34
C LYS A 53 -4.05 3.97 14.54
N PHE A 54 -5.16 4.68 14.51
CA PHE A 54 -5.65 5.42 15.68
C PHE A 54 -5.90 4.50 16.88
N PHE A 55 -6.40 3.28 16.63
CA PHE A 55 -6.69 2.27 17.64
C PHE A 55 -5.58 1.23 17.86
N ILE A 56 -4.37 1.45 17.32
CA ILE A 56 -3.33 0.41 17.32
C ILE A 56 -2.96 -0.05 18.75
N LYS A 57 -2.94 0.87 19.71
CA LYS A 57 -2.65 0.55 21.11
C LYS A 57 -3.73 -0.36 21.70
N GLN A 58 -4.99 0.01 21.53
CA GLN A 58 -6.14 -0.74 22.03
C GLN A 58 -6.23 -2.14 21.41
N PHE A 59 -5.93 -2.26 20.11
CA PHE A 59 -5.87 -3.57 19.44
C PHE A 59 -4.73 -4.44 19.99
N ASN A 60 -3.57 -3.87 20.24
CA ASN A 60 -2.43 -4.59 20.81
C ASN A 60 -2.71 -5.04 22.24
N ASP A 61 -3.42 -4.23 23.03
CA ASP A 61 -3.79 -4.50 24.41
C ASP A 61 -5.07 -5.35 24.52
N ASN A 62 -5.67 -5.78 23.39
CA ASN A 62 -6.96 -6.48 23.30
C ASN A 62 -8.11 -5.76 24.04
N ASN A 63 -8.03 -4.41 24.13
CA ASN A 63 -9.01 -3.59 24.84
C ASN A 63 -10.22 -3.24 23.96
N ASN A 64 -11.05 -4.25 23.68
CA ASN A 64 -12.23 -4.10 22.84
C ASN A 64 -13.27 -3.12 23.44
N GLN A 65 -13.39 -3.08 24.79
CA GLN A 65 -14.35 -2.19 25.45
C GLN A 65 -14.00 -0.71 25.23
N GLU A 66 -12.71 -0.36 25.28
CA GLU A 66 -12.27 1.02 25.01
C GLU A 66 -12.52 1.39 23.54
N ILE A 67 -12.27 0.46 22.61
CA ILE A 67 -12.56 0.65 21.19
C ILE A 67 -14.05 0.94 20.97
N GLU A 68 -14.93 0.13 21.55
CA GLU A 68 -16.39 0.32 21.47
C GLU A 68 -16.84 1.67 22.03
N ASN A 69 -16.33 2.04 23.20
CA ASN A 69 -16.65 3.34 23.82
C ASN A 69 -16.21 4.51 22.95
N LYS A 70 -15.02 4.47 22.39
CA LYS A 70 -14.54 5.51 21.46
C LYS A 70 -15.41 5.61 20.21
N PHE A 71 -15.82 4.49 19.62
CA PHE A 71 -16.72 4.50 18.48
C PHE A 71 -18.09 5.09 18.81
N LYS A 72 -18.67 4.78 19.99
CA LYS A 72 -19.93 5.38 20.47
C LYS A 72 -19.81 6.88 20.57
N ILE A 73 -18.72 7.41 21.16
CA ILE A 73 -18.48 8.84 21.25
C ILE A 73 -18.36 9.47 19.85
N LEU A 74 -17.59 8.86 18.96
CA LEU A 74 -17.41 9.37 17.60
C LEU A 74 -18.73 9.40 16.81
N LYS A 75 -19.56 8.39 16.97
CA LYS A 75 -20.87 8.33 16.28
C LYS A 75 -21.84 9.44 16.73
N GLN A 76 -21.70 9.92 17.96
CA GLN A 76 -22.49 11.09 18.46
C GLN A 76 -22.00 12.42 17.86
N LYS A 77 -20.78 12.46 17.32
CA LYS A 77 -20.12 13.68 16.82
C LYS A 77 -20.16 13.81 15.29
N THR A 78 -20.69 12.83 14.58
CA THR A 78 -20.73 12.84 13.12
C THR A 78 -21.95 12.14 12.57
N LYS A 79 -22.40 12.60 11.39
CA LYS A 79 -23.43 11.92 10.61
C LYS A 79 -22.87 10.67 9.95
N ILE A 80 -21.64 10.74 9.44
CA ILE A 80 -20.99 9.67 8.67
C ILE A 80 -19.65 9.35 9.30
N LEU A 81 -19.45 8.08 9.67
CA LEU A 81 -18.24 7.58 10.25
C LEU A 81 -17.58 6.57 9.29
N VAL A 82 -16.35 6.88 8.86
CA VAL A 82 -15.60 6.08 7.89
C VAL A 82 -14.32 5.55 8.54
N TYR A 83 -14.12 4.25 8.49
CA TYR A 83 -12.87 3.63 8.92
C TYR A 83 -11.93 3.46 7.75
N CYS A 84 -10.73 4.05 7.85
CA CYS A 84 -9.75 4.09 6.79
C CYS A 84 -8.62 3.11 7.08
N ASP A 85 -8.49 2.07 6.25
CA ASP A 85 -7.53 0.99 6.42
C ASP A 85 -6.56 0.94 5.26
N ASN A 86 -5.34 1.37 5.53
CA ASN A 86 -4.22 1.38 4.58
C ASN A 86 -3.18 0.29 4.88
N GLU A 87 -3.59 -0.78 5.57
CA GLU A 87 -2.74 -1.95 5.83
C GLU A 87 -2.30 -2.64 4.54
N ALA A 88 -1.18 -3.37 4.63
CA ALA A 88 -0.48 -3.90 3.47
C ALA A 88 -1.23 -5.01 2.69
N SER A 89 -2.30 -5.58 3.24
CA SER A 89 -3.07 -6.67 2.64
C SER A 89 -4.52 -6.30 2.38
N ILE A 90 -5.25 -7.19 1.70
CA ILE A 90 -6.71 -7.08 1.49
C ILE A 90 -7.53 -7.41 2.74
N PHE A 91 -6.90 -7.86 3.82
CA PHE A 91 -7.59 -8.21 5.06
C PHE A 91 -8.49 -7.08 5.57
N ILE A 92 -9.66 -7.44 6.07
CA ILE A 92 -10.65 -6.53 6.66
C ILE A 92 -10.97 -6.97 8.08
N ASN A 93 -10.97 -6.02 9.01
CA ASN A 93 -11.43 -6.26 10.36
C ASN A 93 -12.96 -6.18 10.43
N LYS A 94 -13.63 -7.34 10.41
CA LYS A 94 -15.09 -7.45 10.44
C LYS A 94 -15.72 -6.78 11.67
N ASN A 95 -15.05 -6.83 12.81
CA ASN A 95 -15.60 -6.33 14.08
C ASN A 95 -15.87 -4.82 14.07
N ILE A 96 -15.29 -4.08 13.10
CA ILE A 96 -15.47 -2.64 12.97
C ILE A 96 -16.81 -2.27 12.29
N PHE A 97 -17.36 -3.14 11.43
CA PHE A 97 -18.57 -2.81 10.62
C PHE A 97 -19.79 -2.42 11.42
N LYS A 98 -19.93 -2.92 12.66
CA LYS A 98 -21.06 -2.57 13.54
C LYS A 98 -21.05 -1.10 13.99
N PHE A 99 -19.90 -0.40 13.84
CA PHE A 99 -19.73 0.97 14.32
C PHE A 99 -19.68 2.00 13.20
N ILE A 100 -19.47 1.58 11.95
CA ILE A 100 -19.14 2.47 10.85
C ILE A 100 -20.20 2.43 9.74
N ASP A 101 -20.27 3.52 9.01
CA ASP A 101 -21.12 3.61 7.82
C ASP A 101 -20.36 3.07 6.59
N TYR A 102 -19.07 3.38 6.46
CA TYR A 102 -18.21 2.94 5.36
C TYR A 102 -16.82 2.48 5.81
N TYR A 103 -16.25 1.54 5.05
CA TYR A 103 -14.89 1.02 5.22
C TYR A 103 -14.05 1.41 4.00
N LEU A 104 -13.16 2.40 4.16
CA LEU A 104 -12.27 2.86 3.10
C LEU A 104 -10.99 2.03 3.11
N LYS A 105 -10.78 1.22 2.08
CA LYS A 105 -9.64 0.31 1.96
C LYS A 105 -8.69 0.74 0.85
N GLY A 106 -7.38 0.86 1.12
CA GLY A 106 -6.38 1.27 0.13
C GLY A 106 -6.14 0.25 -1.00
N ARG A 107 -6.67 -0.97 -0.86
CA ARG A 107 -6.67 -2.07 -1.85
C ARG A 107 -7.75 -3.07 -1.53
N ILE A 108 -8.38 -3.61 -2.55
CA ILE A 108 -9.44 -4.60 -2.42
C ILE A 108 -9.21 -5.74 -3.42
N PRO A 109 -9.74 -6.94 -3.21
CA PRO A 109 -9.71 -7.98 -4.23
C PRO A 109 -10.32 -7.48 -5.54
N ALA A 110 -9.83 -7.95 -6.67
CA ALA A 110 -10.45 -7.70 -7.98
C ALA A 110 -11.86 -8.29 -8.06
N ASP A 111 -12.06 -9.47 -7.45
CA ASP A 111 -13.37 -10.07 -7.20
C ASP A 111 -13.74 -9.92 -5.73
N LEU A 112 -14.74 -9.08 -5.42
CA LEU A 112 -15.20 -8.86 -4.04
C LEU A 112 -15.83 -10.10 -3.39
N ASN A 113 -16.26 -11.12 -4.18
CA ASN A 113 -16.73 -12.40 -3.63
C ASN A 113 -15.67 -13.16 -2.85
N ILE A 114 -14.40 -12.80 -3.02
CA ILE A 114 -13.30 -13.30 -2.18
C ILE A 114 -13.54 -13.02 -0.69
N TYR A 115 -14.20 -11.93 -0.34
CA TYR A 115 -14.57 -11.63 1.05
C TYR A 115 -15.64 -12.54 1.64
N LYS A 116 -16.37 -13.30 0.81
CA LYS A 116 -17.35 -14.30 1.24
C LYS A 116 -16.73 -15.67 1.58
N LYS A 117 -15.40 -15.78 1.52
CA LYS A 117 -14.66 -17.02 1.80
C LYS A 117 -13.58 -16.78 2.84
N PRO A 118 -13.32 -17.76 3.72
CA PRO A 118 -12.17 -17.68 4.61
C PRO A 118 -10.88 -17.90 3.79
N LEU A 119 -9.93 -16.99 3.89
CA LEU A 119 -8.62 -17.13 3.27
C LEU A 119 -7.60 -17.50 4.33
N TYR A 120 -6.87 -18.59 4.13
CA TYR A 120 -5.76 -19.00 4.98
C TYR A 120 -4.67 -17.91 5.02
N GLY A 121 -4.21 -17.59 6.21
CA GLY A 121 -3.25 -16.49 6.40
C GLY A 121 -3.78 -15.11 6.00
N GLN A 122 -5.11 -15.00 5.74
CA GLN A 122 -5.84 -13.76 5.44
C GLN A 122 -5.46 -13.09 4.11
N ARG A 123 -4.85 -13.83 3.16
CA ARG A 123 -4.39 -13.33 1.85
C ARG A 123 -4.59 -14.37 0.77
N GLN A 124 -4.78 -13.95 -0.47
CA GLN A 124 -4.96 -14.87 -1.58
C GLN A 124 -3.69 -15.68 -1.87
N PHE A 125 -2.52 -15.08 -1.79
CA PHE A 125 -1.27 -15.80 -2.05
C PHE A 125 -0.88 -16.78 -0.93
N THR A 126 -1.22 -16.48 0.34
CA THR A 126 -1.00 -17.43 1.45
C THR A 126 -1.95 -18.62 1.36
N GLU A 127 -3.21 -18.37 0.99
CA GLU A 127 -4.19 -19.40 0.66
C GLU A 127 -3.71 -20.30 -0.50
N PHE A 128 -3.13 -19.69 -1.55
CA PHE A 128 -2.58 -20.41 -2.69
C PHE A 128 -1.46 -21.37 -2.26
N TYR A 129 -0.49 -20.91 -1.47
CA TYR A 129 0.61 -21.75 -1.00
C TYR A 129 0.17 -22.82 -0.02
N ASN A 130 -0.76 -22.52 0.87
CA ASN A 130 -1.35 -23.51 1.76
C ASN A 130 -2.02 -24.62 0.95
N LYS A 131 -2.94 -24.30 0.03
CA LYS A 131 -3.68 -25.29 -0.77
C LYS A 131 -2.81 -26.08 -1.71
N LYS A 132 -1.88 -25.44 -2.40
CA LYS A 132 -1.10 -26.08 -3.46
C LYS A 132 0.07 -26.89 -2.91
N TYR A 133 0.73 -26.40 -1.86
CA TYR A 133 1.97 -26.95 -1.34
C TYR A 133 1.87 -27.45 0.10
N ASN A 134 0.68 -27.40 0.69
CA ASN A 134 0.40 -27.79 2.07
C ASN A 134 1.31 -27.06 3.08
N ILE A 135 1.58 -25.77 2.84
CA ILE A 135 2.38 -24.95 3.75
C ILE A 135 1.49 -24.47 4.89
N ILE A 136 1.82 -24.86 6.11
CA ILE A 136 1.06 -24.56 7.33
C ILE A 136 1.83 -23.52 8.15
N ASP A 137 1.15 -22.45 8.56
CA ASP A 137 1.68 -21.44 9.49
C ASP A 137 1.58 -21.95 10.93
N ASP A 138 2.55 -21.61 11.80
CA ASP A 138 2.56 -22.04 13.21
C ASP A 138 1.32 -21.55 13.99
N ASN A 139 0.79 -20.39 13.62
CA ASN A 139 -0.47 -19.85 14.10
C ASN A 139 -1.43 -19.72 12.92
N GLU A 140 -2.26 -20.74 12.72
CA GLU A 140 -3.27 -20.72 11.68
C GLU A 140 -4.29 -19.62 11.94
N ASN A 141 -4.54 -18.82 10.94
CA ASN A 141 -5.60 -17.82 10.98
C ASN A 141 -6.24 -17.67 9.61
N TYR A 142 -7.51 -17.29 9.63
CA TYR A 142 -8.31 -17.10 8.43
C TYR A 142 -8.87 -15.69 8.38
N SER A 143 -9.15 -15.20 7.17
CA SER A 143 -9.90 -13.96 7.01
C SER A 143 -11.33 -14.12 7.51
N HIS A 144 -11.91 -13.02 7.97
CA HIS A 144 -13.34 -12.99 8.28
C HIS A 144 -14.17 -13.13 7.02
N ILE A 145 -15.31 -13.83 7.15
CA ILE A 145 -16.32 -13.92 6.10
C ILE A 145 -17.26 -12.73 6.25
N LEU A 146 -17.45 -11.97 5.16
CA LEU A 146 -18.36 -10.83 5.10
C LEU A 146 -19.65 -11.21 4.39
N ASN A 147 -20.74 -10.58 4.79
CA ASN A 147 -22.02 -10.64 4.08
C ASN A 147 -22.13 -9.51 3.03
N ASP A 148 -23.16 -9.54 2.19
CA ASP A 148 -23.35 -8.56 1.11
C ASP A 148 -23.51 -7.13 1.63
N HIS A 149 -24.17 -6.93 2.76
CA HIS A 149 -24.30 -5.62 3.39
C HIS A 149 -22.96 -5.07 3.89
N GLU A 150 -22.10 -5.91 4.48
CA GLU A 150 -20.76 -5.51 4.89
C GLU A 150 -19.89 -5.18 3.67
N ILE A 151 -19.97 -6.00 2.61
CA ILE A 151 -19.23 -5.78 1.36
C ILE A 151 -19.67 -4.46 0.68
N SER A 152 -20.96 -4.12 0.70
CA SER A 152 -21.47 -2.88 0.10
C SER A 152 -20.94 -1.61 0.77
N LYS A 153 -20.51 -1.68 2.03
CA LYS A 153 -19.88 -0.57 2.76
C LYS A 153 -18.40 -0.36 2.37
N ILE A 154 -17.76 -1.30 1.65
CA ILE A 154 -16.36 -1.19 1.29
C ILE A 154 -16.19 -0.26 0.10
N ILE A 155 -15.32 0.73 0.25
CA ILE A 155 -14.95 1.68 -0.79
C ILE A 155 -13.44 1.58 -1.04
N LEU A 156 -13.04 1.55 -2.31
CA LEU A 156 -11.64 1.66 -2.69
C LEU A 156 -11.15 3.08 -2.44
N GLY A 157 -10.29 3.22 -1.44
CA GLY A 157 -9.59 4.47 -1.10
C GLY A 157 -8.35 4.68 -1.96
N TRP A 158 -7.30 5.21 -1.34
CA TRP A 158 -6.00 5.38 -1.99
C TRP A 158 -4.93 4.52 -1.32
N ASN A 159 -4.03 3.99 -2.13
CA ASN A 159 -2.94 3.16 -1.63
C ASN A 159 -1.76 4.02 -1.13
N ASN A 160 -0.79 3.35 -0.51
CA ASN A 160 0.38 4.02 0.08
C ASN A 160 1.31 4.66 -0.96
N GLY A 161 1.11 4.44 -2.26
CA GLY A 161 2.00 4.91 -3.33
C GLY A 161 1.98 6.42 -3.57
N ILE A 162 0.99 7.14 -3.05
CA ILE A 162 0.91 8.61 -3.19
C ILE A 162 1.80 9.34 -2.17
N ALA A 163 2.57 8.64 -1.36
CA ALA A 163 3.50 9.25 -0.40
C ALA A 163 4.89 9.46 -1.00
N ASP A 164 5.72 10.25 -0.32
CA ASP A 164 7.10 10.48 -0.73
C ASP A 164 8.01 9.30 -0.34
N TYR A 165 8.52 8.59 -1.33
CA TYR A 165 9.49 7.50 -1.18
C TYR A 165 10.90 7.87 -1.67
N SER A 166 11.18 9.15 -1.88
CA SER A 166 12.52 9.63 -2.21
C SER A 166 13.51 9.39 -1.05
N TYR A 167 14.80 9.54 -1.33
CA TYR A 167 15.86 9.34 -0.35
C TYR A 167 15.66 10.16 0.94
N LEU A 168 15.19 11.40 0.82
CA LEU A 168 14.97 12.30 1.96
C LEU A 168 13.58 12.18 2.62
N SER A 169 12.77 11.22 2.23
CA SER A 169 11.41 11.05 2.76
C SER A 169 11.35 10.91 4.28
N PHE A 170 12.37 10.33 4.91
CA PHE A 170 12.44 10.19 6.36
C PHE A 170 12.55 11.54 7.11
N ILE A 171 13.21 12.54 6.51
CA ILE A 171 13.27 13.90 7.07
C ILE A 171 11.90 14.57 6.91
N ARG A 172 11.30 14.46 5.73
CA ARG A 172 9.99 15.08 5.41
C ARG A 172 8.87 14.53 6.26
N LYS A 173 8.91 13.25 6.64
CA LYS A 173 7.96 12.66 7.57
C LYS A 173 7.93 13.41 8.90
N ASN A 174 9.07 13.86 9.41
CA ASN A 174 9.16 14.60 10.65
C ASN A 174 8.71 16.07 10.51
N ILE A 175 8.71 16.59 9.28
CA ILE A 175 8.34 17.98 8.94
C ILE A 175 7.09 17.97 8.03
N TYR A 176 6.12 17.12 8.34
CA TYR A 176 4.94 16.89 7.47
C TYR A 176 4.16 18.16 7.11
N LYS A 177 4.15 19.19 7.97
CA LYS A 177 3.54 20.51 7.71
C LYS A 177 4.21 21.28 6.57
N PHE A 178 5.42 20.89 6.19
CA PHE A 178 6.23 21.51 5.13
C PHE A 178 6.50 20.54 3.98
N ALA A 179 5.74 19.47 3.87
CA ALA A 179 5.97 18.40 2.88
C ALA A 179 6.06 18.92 1.44
N ASN A 180 5.32 19.99 1.11
CA ASN A 180 5.28 20.60 -0.23
C ASN A 180 6.58 21.29 -0.66
N ILE A 181 7.46 21.65 0.28
CA ILE A 181 8.61 22.54 -0.01
C ILE A 181 9.75 21.80 -0.71
N PHE A 182 9.78 20.46 -0.67
CA PHE A 182 10.99 19.69 -0.99
C PHE A 182 10.85 18.65 -2.10
N ILE A 183 9.71 18.55 -2.79
CA ILE A 183 9.54 17.55 -3.83
C ILE A 183 10.14 18.04 -5.14
N LYS A 184 11.44 17.81 -5.32
CA LYS A 184 12.09 17.85 -6.64
C LYS A 184 12.27 16.43 -7.14
N THR A 185 11.52 16.05 -8.14
CA THR A 185 11.77 14.83 -8.91
C THR A 185 12.99 15.05 -9.78
N ASN A 186 14.13 14.49 -9.41
CA ASN A 186 15.28 14.46 -10.30
C ASN A 186 14.93 13.59 -11.52
N LYS A 187 15.13 14.15 -12.72
CA LYS A 187 15.05 13.36 -13.96
C LYS A 187 16.09 12.24 -13.90
N ILE A 188 15.65 11.00 -13.72
CA ILE A 188 16.54 9.84 -13.72
C ILE A 188 16.63 9.35 -15.16
N ASN A 189 17.83 9.43 -15.74
CA ASN A 189 18.09 8.91 -17.06
C ASN A 189 18.33 7.39 -16.99
N PHE A 190 17.74 6.66 -17.91
CA PHE A 190 17.90 5.21 -18.02
C PHE A 190 19.32 4.78 -18.43
N ILE A 191 20.06 5.68 -19.07
CA ILE A 191 21.39 5.45 -19.72
C ILE A 191 22.49 4.97 -18.73
N ASN A 192 22.32 5.21 -17.43
CA ASN A 192 23.34 4.90 -16.42
C ASN A 192 23.09 3.58 -15.64
N LYS A 193 22.24 2.69 -16.15
CA LYS A 193 21.93 1.44 -15.47
C LYS A 193 22.94 0.35 -15.84
N ASN A 194 23.97 0.22 -15.02
CA ASN A 194 25.07 -0.72 -15.21
C ASN A 194 25.00 -1.98 -14.32
N LYS A 195 23.98 -2.07 -13.44
CA LYS A 195 23.70 -3.23 -12.60
C LYS A 195 22.40 -3.90 -13.08
N LEU A 196 22.44 -5.23 -13.25
CA LEU A 196 21.27 -5.94 -13.78
C LEU A 196 20.13 -6.01 -12.77
N PHE A 197 20.41 -6.43 -11.52
CA PHE A 197 19.39 -6.62 -10.48
C PHE A 197 19.72 -5.87 -9.18
N THR A 198 18.64 -5.44 -8.49
CA THR A 198 18.63 -5.17 -7.05
C THR A 198 17.51 -6.00 -6.42
N ALA A 199 17.84 -6.77 -5.35
CA ALA A 199 16.90 -7.68 -4.69
C ALA A 199 17.05 -7.59 -3.16
N ARG A 200 16.85 -6.41 -2.59
CA ARG A 200 17.05 -6.14 -1.16
C ARG A 200 15.74 -6.35 -0.38
N PHE A 201 15.41 -7.57 -0.01
CA PHE A 201 14.19 -7.87 0.73
C PHE A 201 14.46 -8.68 2.00
N LYS A 202 13.60 -8.48 3.02
CA LYS A 202 13.68 -9.21 4.27
C LYS A 202 13.34 -10.69 4.03
N GLN A 203 14.10 -11.57 4.65
CA GLN A 203 13.84 -13.00 4.82
C GLN A 203 13.30 -13.23 6.25
N ASN A 204 12.89 -14.44 6.54
CA ASN A 204 12.49 -14.87 7.88
C ASN A 204 11.29 -14.07 8.45
N TYR A 205 10.11 -14.40 7.98
CA TYR A 205 8.83 -13.97 8.54
C TYR A 205 8.32 -15.01 9.54
N ASN A 206 7.53 -14.59 10.52
CA ASN A 206 6.89 -15.46 11.50
C ASN A 206 5.68 -16.22 10.91
N ARG A 207 5.61 -16.36 9.58
CA ARG A 207 4.60 -17.13 8.85
C ARG A 207 5.27 -17.94 7.76
N ASN A 208 5.05 -19.24 7.80
CA ASN A 208 5.67 -20.19 6.89
C ASN A 208 5.22 -19.98 5.43
N THR A 209 3.95 -19.61 5.22
CA THR A 209 3.44 -19.29 3.87
C THR A 209 4.12 -18.08 3.25
N ILE A 210 4.40 -17.03 4.03
CA ILE A 210 5.15 -15.86 3.56
C ILE A 210 6.62 -16.20 3.35
N ASN A 211 7.21 -16.98 4.25
CA ASN A 211 8.60 -17.46 4.10
C ASN A 211 8.76 -18.32 2.85
N TYR A 212 7.83 -19.24 2.60
CA TYR A 212 7.86 -20.05 1.40
C TYR A 212 7.92 -19.18 0.13
N HIS A 213 7.01 -18.20 0.04
CA HIS A 213 7.02 -17.25 -1.07
C HIS A 213 8.38 -16.53 -1.21
N ARG A 214 8.92 -16.04 -0.10
CA ARG A 214 10.19 -15.32 -0.10
C ARG A 214 11.38 -16.20 -0.46
N ASN A 215 11.38 -17.44 -0.02
CA ASN A 215 12.43 -18.41 -0.30
C ASN A 215 12.47 -18.79 -1.80
N LEU A 216 11.31 -18.80 -2.48
CA LEU A 216 11.30 -18.97 -3.94
C LEU A 216 12.09 -17.87 -4.65
N TYR A 217 11.92 -16.62 -4.23
CA TYR A 217 12.65 -15.47 -4.77
C TYR A 217 14.12 -15.49 -4.35
N GLU A 218 14.40 -15.80 -3.09
CA GLU A 218 15.77 -15.93 -2.59
C GLU A 218 16.58 -16.97 -3.38
N LYS A 219 16.03 -18.15 -3.56
CA LYS A 219 16.67 -19.25 -4.31
C LYS A 219 17.10 -18.84 -5.72
N ILE A 220 16.30 -17.99 -6.37
CA ILE A 220 16.56 -17.55 -7.75
C ILE A 220 17.52 -16.33 -7.78
N PHE A 221 17.32 -15.36 -6.91
CA PHE A 221 18.05 -14.11 -7.00
C PHE A 221 19.38 -14.10 -6.25
N SER A 222 19.59 -14.96 -5.24
CA SER A 222 20.90 -15.13 -4.56
C SER A 222 22.01 -15.58 -5.50
N LYS A 223 21.67 -16.29 -6.56
CA LYS A 223 22.62 -16.69 -7.62
C LYS A 223 23.02 -15.52 -8.54
N ARG A 224 22.29 -14.37 -8.49
CA ARG A 224 22.41 -13.28 -9.47
C ARG A 224 22.78 -11.93 -8.83
N CYS A 225 22.46 -11.75 -7.58
CA CYS A 225 22.81 -10.54 -6.83
C CYS A 225 22.75 -10.79 -5.32
N GLU A 226 23.35 -9.90 -4.56
CA GLU A 226 23.25 -9.92 -3.10
C GLU A 226 21.84 -9.52 -2.63
N ILE A 227 21.30 -10.28 -1.66
CA ILE A 227 19.96 -10.06 -1.10
C ILE A 227 20.00 -9.33 0.25
N ASN A 228 21.11 -9.39 0.97
CA ASN A 228 21.27 -8.85 2.31
C ASN A 228 20.88 -7.37 2.41
N ARG A 229 20.36 -7.01 3.59
CA ARG A 229 20.03 -5.63 3.89
C ARG A 229 21.28 -4.76 3.88
N ILE A 230 21.19 -3.60 3.25
CA ILE A 230 22.24 -2.57 3.20
C ILE A 230 21.71 -1.24 3.75
N SER A 231 22.60 -0.28 3.98
CA SER A 231 22.20 1.06 4.41
C SER A 231 21.30 1.72 3.36
N ARG A 232 20.43 2.63 3.81
CA ARG A 232 19.52 3.38 2.93
C ARG A 232 20.27 4.10 1.80
N PHE A 233 21.40 4.72 2.10
CA PHE A 233 22.22 5.39 1.10
C PHE A 233 22.71 4.43 0.00
N ARG A 234 23.28 3.29 0.39
CA ARG A 234 23.75 2.26 -0.56
C ARG A 234 22.60 1.70 -1.38
N TYR A 235 21.44 1.45 -0.76
CA TYR A 235 20.27 0.94 -1.45
C TYR A 235 19.76 1.89 -2.55
N PHE A 236 19.62 3.18 -2.26
CA PHE A 236 19.17 4.13 -3.27
C PHE A 236 20.19 4.36 -4.39
N ASN A 237 21.50 4.30 -4.07
CA ASN A 237 22.55 4.31 -5.08
C ASN A 237 22.53 3.05 -5.95
N GLU A 238 22.20 1.90 -5.36
CA GLU A 238 22.01 0.65 -6.10
C GLU A 238 20.79 0.72 -7.02
N LEU A 239 19.65 1.20 -6.54
CA LEU A 239 18.43 1.40 -7.35
C LEU A 239 18.69 2.30 -8.58
N LYS A 240 19.42 3.39 -8.41
CA LYS A 240 19.78 4.29 -9.53
C LYS A 240 20.52 3.56 -10.65
N LYS A 241 21.33 2.58 -10.30
CA LYS A 241 22.18 1.83 -11.22
C LYS A 241 21.55 0.53 -11.72
N SER A 242 20.45 0.07 -11.10
CA SER A 242 19.84 -1.23 -11.41
C SER A 242 18.81 -1.15 -12.51
N PHE A 243 18.86 -2.12 -13.43
CA PHE A 243 17.85 -2.29 -14.47
C PHE A 243 16.55 -2.86 -13.90
N PHE A 244 16.66 -4.00 -13.21
CA PHE A 244 15.55 -4.66 -12.55
C PHE A 244 15.57 -4.43 -11.04
N SER A 245 14.39 -4.20 -10.46
CA SER A 245 14.19 -4.19 -9.01
C SER A 245 13.20 -5.27 -8.60
N VAL A 246 13.61 -6.15 -7.70
CA VAL A 246 12.85 -7.34 -7.28
C VAL A 246 12.05 -7.04 -6.02
N SER A 247 10.73 -7.21 -6.08
CA SER A 247 9.83 -6.91 -4.97
C SER A 247 8.81 -8.02 -4.71
N PRO A 248 9.21 -9.12 -4.04
CA PRO A 248 8.28 -10.17 -3.62
C PRO A 248 7.29 -9.63 -2.59
N TYR A 249 6.15 -10.31 -2.43
CA TYR A 249 5.20 -10.01 -1.37
C TYR A 249 5.83 -10.13 0.02
N GLY A 250 5.22 -9.48 0.98
CA GLY A 250 5.59 -9.54 2.39
C GLY A 250 4.35 -9.76 3.27
N TRP A 251 4.16 -8.92 4.28
CA TRP A 251 2.91 -8.90 5.05
C TRP A 251 1.68 -8.56 4.21
N GLY A 252 1.88 -8.06 3.01
CA GLY A 252 0.87 -7.82 2.00
C GLY A 252 1.49 -7.77 0.62
N GLU A 253 0.63 -7.53 -0.36
CA GLU A 253 1.00 -7.54 -1.76
C GLU A 253 1.78 -6.28 -2.15
N ILE A 254 1.43 -5.12 -1.56
CA ILE A 254 2.08 -3.84 -1.84
C ILE A 254 3.26 -3.61 -0.89
N CYS A 255 4.41 -3.25 -1.46
CA CYS A 255 5.62 -2.92 -0.73
C CYS A 255 6.10 -1.50 -1.08
N TYR A 256 6.73 -0.79 -0.15
CA TYR A 256 7.33 0.53 -0.42
C TYR A 256 8.40 0.48 -1.52
N ARG A 257 9.10 -0.66 -1.64
CA ARG A 257 10.07 -0.91 -2.71
C ARG A 257 9.46 -0.78 -4.10
N ASP A 258 8.19 -1.09 -4.28
CA ASP A 258 7.50 -0.96 -5.56
C ASP A 258 7.56 0.51 -6.03
N PHE A 259 7.23 1.44 -5.13
CA PHE A 259 7.20 2.87 -5.40
C PHE A 259 8.61 3.46 -5.56
N GLU A 260 9.56 2.97 -4.76
CA GLU A 260 10.98 3.29 -4.91
C GLU A 260 11.49 2.83 -6.29
N SER A 261 11.09 1.65 -6.76
CA SER A 261 11.45 1.12 -8.07
C SER A 261 10.90 1.98 -9.21
N PHE A 262 9.64 2.37 -9.14
CA PHE A 262 9.03 3.28 -10.10
C PHE A 262 9.72 4.65 -10.09
N LEU A 263 9.97 5.21 -8.91
CA LEU A 263 10.64 6.51 -8.77
C LEU A 263 12.02 6.52 -9.43
N TYR A 264 12.78 5.42 -9.26
CA TYR A 264 14.13 5.28 -9.82
C TYR A 264 14.15 4.63 -11.20
N LYS A 265 13.00 4.52 -11.87
CA LYS A 265 12.87 4.03 -13.25
C LYS A 265 13.52 2.65 -13.43
N CYS A 266 13.28 1.75 -12.48
CA CYS A 266 13.64 0.33 -12.62
C CYS A 266 12.48 -0.44 -13.23
N VAL A 267 12.76 -1.50 -14.00
CA VAL A 267 11.74 -2.51 -14.31
C VAL A 267 11.41 -3.25 -13.01
N LEU A 268 10.22 -3.03 -12.49
CA LEU A 268 9.77 -3.70 -11.28
C LEU A 268 9.42 -5.17 -11.60
N LEU A 269 10.17 -6.11 -11.03
CA LEU A 269 9.85 -7.55 -11.01
C LEU A 269 9.05 -7.85 -9.76
N LYS A 270 7.77 -8.16 -9.93
CA LYS A 270 6.84 -8.35 -8.82
C LYS A 270 5.90 -9.51 -9.13
N PRO A 271 5.47 -10.30 -8.11
CA PRO A 271 4.41 -11.28 -8.32
C PRO A 271 3.19 -10.65 -8.97
N ASP A 272 2.44 -11.43 -9.75
CA ASP A 272 1.26 -10.92 -10.44
C ASP A 272 0.26 -10.28 -9.49
N MET A 273 -0.10 -9.02 -9.80
CA MET A 273 -0.98 -8.15 -9.01
C MET A 273 -2.41 -8.07 -9.54
N SER A 274 -2.76 -8.85 -10.58
CA SER A 274 -4.07 -8.79 -11.25
C SER A 274 -5.25 -9.16 -10.34
N HIS A 275 -4.99 -9.85 -9.25
CA HIS A 275 -5.98 -10.31 -8.27
C HIS A 275 -6.44 -9.20 -7.29
N ILE A 276 -5.84 -8.02 -7.32
CA ILE A 276 -6.24 -6.87 -6.50
C ILE A 276 -6.45 -5.60 -7.30
N ASN A 277 -7.43 -4.81 -6.85
CA ASN A 277 -7.66 -3.45 -7.32
C ASN A 277 -7.03 -2.45 -6.36
N THR A 278 -6.36 -1.44 -6.91
CA THR A 278 -5.76 -0.33 -6.16
C THR A 278 -6.04 0.99 -6.85
N TRP A 279 -6.11 2.06 -6.07
CA TRP A 279 -6.06 3.39 -6.61
C TRP A 279 -4.94 4.19 -5.92
N PRO A 280 -4.04 4.89 -6.64
CA PRO A 280 -3.83 4.76 -8.09
C PRO A 280 -3.48 3.33 -8.50
N ASN A 281 -3.84 2.93 -9.73
CA ASN A 281 -3.38 1.66 -10.26
C ASN A 281 -1.97 1.80 -10.85
N TYR A 282 -0.98 1.40 -10.06
CA TYR A 282 0.41 1.35 -10.50
C TYR A 282 0.78 0.02 -11.16
N TYR A 283 -0.07 -1.00 -11.02
CA TYR A 283 0.25 -2.38 -11.38
C TYR A 283 -0.50 -2.83 -12.65
N ILE A 284 -0.08 -2.33 -13.80
CA ILE A 284 -0.59 -2.75 -15.10
C ILE A 284 0.43 -3.73 -15.69
N GLY A 285 0.11 -5.03 -15.67
CA GLY A 285 1.01 -6.10 -16.10
C GLY A 285 1.56 -5.89 -17.51
N ASN A 286 2.84 -6.12 -17.70
CA ASN A 286 3.59 -5.92 -18.95
C ASN A 286 3.57 -4.48 -19.52
N LYS A 287 3.03 -3.53 -18.75
CA LYS A 287 3.01 -2.11 -19.12
C LYS A 287 3.76 -1.24 -18.12
N THR A 288 3.53 -1.42 -16.82
CA THR A 288 4.18 -0.62 -15.77
C THR A 288 5.10 -1.45 -14.89
N TYR A 289 4.92 -2.76 -14.87
CA TYR A 289 5.77 -3.71 -14.16
C TYR A 289 5.78 -5.05 -14.92
N LEU A 290 6.75 -5.90 -14.64
CA LEU A 290 6.84 -7.24 -15.20
C LEU A 290 6.29 -8.26 -14.18
N PRO A 291 5.12 -8.88 -14.46
CA PRO A 291 4.53 -9.87 -13.57
C PRO A 291 5.40 -11.14 -13.49
N MET A 292 5.70 -11.54 -12.26
CA MET A 292 6.35 -12.81 -11.96
C MET A 292 5.29 -13.83 -11.54
N PRO A 293 5.43 -15.11 -11.92
CA PRO A 293 4.49 -16.13 -11.47
C PRO A 293 4.58 -16.32 -9.95
N TRP A 294 3.47 -16.69 -9.31
CA TRP A 294 3.46 -17.00 -7.88
C TRP A 294 4.26 -18.25 -7.55
N ASP A 295 4.27 -19.19 -8.49
CA ASP A 295 5.06 -20.41 -8.47
C ASP A 295 5.79 -20.62 -9.80
N ASN A 296 6.54 -21.72 -9.93
CA ASN A 296 7.32 -22.05 -11.13
C ASN A 296 8.34 -20.97 -11.53
N LEU A 297 8.74 -20.14 -10.57
CA LEU A 297 9.86 -19.23 -10.76
C LEU A 297 11.15 -20.05 -10.82
N ASN A 298 11.78 -20.11 -12.01
CA ASN A 298 12.94 -20.95 -12.30
C ASN A 298 14.00 -20.22 -13.13
N ASP A 299 15.15 -20.86 -13.31
CA ASP A 299 16.27 -20.28 -14.04
C ASP A 299 15.92 -20.04 -15.52
N THR A 300 15.16 -20.94 -16.17
CA THR A 300 14.74 -20.77 -17.57
C THR A 300 13.89 -19.51 -17.76
N PHE A 301 12.94 -19.25 -16.83
CA PHE A 301 12.14 -18.02 -16.86
C PHE A 301 13.04 -16.79 -16.71
N MET A 302 14.02 -16.85 -15.82
CA MET A 302 14.93 -15.72 -15.59
C MET A 302 15.86 -15.47 -16.79
N GLU A 303 16.39 -16.51 -17.43
CA GLU A 303 17.21 -16.38 -18.64
C GLU A 303 16.43 -15.69 -19.77
N LYS A 304 15.15 -16.07 -19.96
CA LYS A 304 14.28 -15.37 -20.91
C LYS A 304 14.15 -13.88 -20.63
N ILE A 305 14.01 -13.49 -19.35
CA ILE A 305 13.93 -12.08 -18.94
C ILE A 305 15.28 -11.36 -19.20
N ILE A 306 16.39 -11.99 -18.85
CA ILE A 306 17.73 -11.41 -18.99
C ILE A 306 18.08 -11.21 -20.47
N THR A 307 17.84 -12.22 -21.31
CA THR A 307 18.14 -12.16 -22.75
C THR A 307 17.34 -11.08 -23.45
N ASN A 308 16.08 -10.87 -23.03
CA ASN A 308 15.19 -9.90 -23.65
C ASN A 308 15.10 -8.58 -22.88
N LYS A 309 16.07 -8.25 -22.04
CA LYS A 309 15.99 -7.08 -21.11
C LYS A 309 15.68 -5.76 -21.82
N GLU A 310 16.19 -5.54 -23.02
CA GLU A 310 15.99 -4.29 -23.77
C GLU A 310 14.51 -4.06 -24.10
N ASN A 311 13.73 -5.13 -24.29
CA ASN A 311 12.29 -5.06 -24.56
C ASN A 311 11.47 -4.53 -23.34
N TYR A 312 12.09 -4.42 -22.17
CA TYR A 312 11.42 -3.97 -20.94
C TYR A 312 11.74 -2.51 -20.57
N ILE A 313 12.51 -1.79 -21.37
CA ILE A 313 12.83 -0.37 -21.16
C ILE A 313 11.56 0.48 -21.10
N ASP A 314 10.62 0.20 -21.98
CA ASP A 314 9.35 0.91 -22.02
C ASP A 314 8.51 0.65 -20.77
N ILE A 315 8.56 -0.55 -20.21
CA ILE A 315 7.88 -0.90 -18.94
C ILE A 315 8.41 -0.02 -17.80
N ALA A 316 9.74 0.15 -17.70
CA ALA A 316 10.33 1.03 -16.69
C ALA A 316 9.93 2.49 -16.90
N SER A 317 9.85 2.93 -18.14
CA SER A 317 9.48 4.30 -18.51
C SER A 317 8.00 4.57 -18.22
N GLU A 318 7.10 3.68 -18.62
CA GLU A 318 5.68 3.80 -18.34
C GLU A 318 5.36 3.63 -16.84
N GLY A 319 6.06 2.72 -16.12
CA GLY A 319 5.94 2.59 -14.66
C GLY A 319 6.33 3.89 -13.95
N ASN A 320 7.46 4.49 -14.31
CA ASN A 320 7.90 5.78 -13.79
C ASN A 320 6.92 6.92 -14.11
N LYS A 321 6.49 7.03 -15.37
CA LYS A 321 5.52 8.04 -15.82
C LYS A 321 4.18 7.92 -15.08
N ASN A 322 3.67 6.69 -14.95
CA ASN A 322 2.43 6.42 -14.23
C ASN A 322 2.57 6.76 -12.73
N TYR A 323 3.70 6.44 -12.11
CA TYR A 323 3.96 6.78 -10.72
C TYR A 323 4.03 8.30 -10.52
N LEU A 324 4.83 9.01 -11.35
CA LEU A 324 5.01 10.46 -11.25
C LEU A 324 3.71 11.24 -11.52
N LYS A 325 2.79 10.69 -12.30
CA LYS A 325 1.47 11.28 -12.53
C LYS A 325 0.71 11.60 -11.24
N TYR A 326 0.85 10.75 -10.23
CA TYR A 326 0.16 10.90 -8.95
C TYR A 326 1.06 11.42 -7.82
N PHE A 327 2.37 11.37 -8.02
CA PHE A 327 3.37 11.80 -7.05
C PHE A 327 3.72 13.28 -7.17
N ASP A 328 3.69 13.85 -8.38
CA ASP A 328 4.04 15.24 -8.64
C ASP A 328 3.02 16.19 -7.99
N CYS A 329 3.49 17.06 -7.08
CA CYS A 329 2.66 18.06 -6.39
C CYS A 329 1.94 19.03 -7.33
N ASN A 330 2.44 19.24 -8.55
CA ASN A 330 1.77 20.05 -9.58
C ASN A 330 0.58 19.33 -10.23
N ARG A 331 0.37 18.05 -9.92
CA ARG A 331 -0.72 17.22 -10.47
C ARG A 331 -1.69 16.73 -9.39
N ASN A 332 -1.92 17.51 -8.38
CA ASN A 332 -2.86 17.25 -7.27
C ASN A 332 -4.29 16.93 -7.72
N TYR A 333 -4.63 17.35 -8.95
CA TYR A 333 -5.95 17.16 -9.54
C TYR A 333 -6.46 15.73 -9.45
N TYR A 334 -5.66 14.72 -9.74
CA TYR A 334 -6.10 13.32 -9.70
C TYR A 334 -6.52 12.85 -8.30
N PHE A 335 -5.79 13.26 -7.28
CA PHE A 335 -6.17 12.93 -5.90
C PHE A 335 -7.44 13.65 -5.49
N LEU A 336 -7.56 14.94 -5.79
CA LEU A 336 -8.75 15.73 -5.48
C LEU A 336 -9.99 15.16 -6.17
N GLU A 337 -9.89 14.78 -7.44
CA GLU A 337 -11.00 14.14 -8.17
C GLU A 337 -11.42 12.82 -7.49
N HIS A 338 -10.46 11.96 -7.15
CA HIS A 338 -10.76 10.68 -6.49
C HIS A 338 -11.33 10.89 -5.08
N PHE A 339 -10.76 11.80 -4.31
CA PHE A 339 -11.26 12.14 -2.98
C PHE A 339 -12.69 12.67 -3.04
N ASN A 340 -12.99 13.58 -3.96
CA ASN A 340 -14.34 14.10 -4.18
C ASN A 340 -15.32 12.99 -4.60
N LYS A 341 -14.93 12.05 -5.45
CA LYS A 341 -15.75 10.86 -5.80
C LYS A 341 -16.08 10.02 -4.56
N ILE A 342 -15.10 9.83 -3.67
CA ILE A 342 -15.33 9.11 -2.41
C ILE A 342 -16.31 9.90 -1.53
N ILE A 343 -16.08 11.20 -1.35
CA ILE A 343 -16.97 12.06 -0.52
C ILE A 343 -18.40 12.07 -1.06
N ASN A 344 -18.58 12.24 -2.36
CA ASN A 344 -19.93 12.19 -2.98
C ASN A 344 -20.60 10.84 -2.71
N LYS A 345 -19.90 9.73 -2.95
CA LYS A 345 -20.44 8.38 -2.74
C LYS A 345 -20.88 8.10 -1.30
N ILE A 346 -20.19 8.68 -0.30
CA ILE A 346 -20.55 8.47 1.11
C ILE A 346 -21.62 9.44 1.61
N THR A 347 -21.95 10.48 0.84
CA THR A 347 -22.97 11.49 1.19
C THR A 347 -24.28 11.33 0.41
N GLU A 348 -24.30 10.51 -0.63
CA GLU A 348 -25.52 10.04 -1.32
C GLU A 348 -26.31 9.04 -0.44
#